data_065d58bf015c94d24de05b731ae42c48
#
_entry.id   065d58bf015c94d24de05b731ae42c48
#
_cell.length_a   1.000
_cell.length_b   1.000
_cell.length_c   1.000
_cell.angle_alpha   90.00
_cell.angle_beta   90.00
_cell.angle_gamma   90.00
#
_symmetry.space_group_name_H-M   'P 1'
#
loop_
_entity.id
_entity.type
_entity.pdbx_description
1 polymer ?
#
loop_
_entity_poly.entity_id
_entity_poly.type
_entity_poly.pdbx_seq_one_letter_code
_entity_poly.pdbx_strand_id
1 'polypeptide(L)'
;MEKREPKIIELPKFLDERGNLSFFENENQIPFSIRRVHWIYDVPGGENRGGVVYMTSEEFIIAMSGSFTVYVSDGEREWRISLNRSYMGVYIPAGLWRAIEDFSTNSVAVIAASTHYDPSDAIRSMEEFKRWTLSNINPNKQLEKHQNHSESNTSLTSQRYTVYDCGIIELDRHHSQRKGDISVVENGETVPFDVKRIYYLYDVPGGESRGSHGHKQLEQMIIAASGAFTITLDDGKAKRTFTLNRPYQGLLVKPGMWRTLDDFSSGSVCLVLASEKYDEADYIREYNDFVKYRKEQ
;
A
#
# COMPACT_ATOMS: atom_id res chain seq x y z
N MET A 1 18.00 -8.43 25.13
CA MET A 1 17.38 -7.69 24.00
C MET A 1 17.04 -8.71 22.92
N GLU A 2 15.82 -8.74 22.47
CA GLU A 2 15.43 -9.53 21.31
C GLU A 2 16.19 -8.98 20.09
N LYS A 3 16.90 -9.87 19.37
CA LYS A 3 17.70 -9.46 18.22
C LYS A 3 16.73 -8.95 17.13
N ARG A 4 16.85 -7.68 16.75
CA ARG A 4 16.11 -7.13 15.61
C ARG A 4 16.62 -7.77 14.33
N GLU A 5 15.73 -8.43 13.61
CA GLU A 5 16.05 -9.11 12.35
C GLU A 5 14.91 -8.88 11.35
N PRO A 6 15.21 -8.72 10.05
CA PRO A 6 14.16 -8.68 9.04
C PRO A 6 13.46 -10.04 8.98
N LYS A 7 12.14 -10.02 8.70
CA LYS A 7 11.35 -11.25 8.60
C LYS A 7 10.65 -11.31 7.24
N ILE A 8 10.78 -12.43 6.56
CA ILE A 8 9.99 -12.70 5.35
C ILE A 8 8.57 -13.07 5.79
N ILE A 9 7.59 -12.44 5.17
CA ILE A 9 6.17 -12.70 5.40
C ILE A 9 5.56 -13.18 4.07
N GLU A 10 4.96 -14.35 4.09
CA GLU A 10 4.15 -14.85 2.99
C GLU A 10 2.70 -14.41 3.20
N LEU A 11 2.14 -13.78 2.15
CA LEU A 11 0.80 -13.21 2.18
C LEU A 11 -0.24 -14.20 1.66
N PRO A 12 -1.50 -14.09 2.10
CA PRO A 12 -2.61 -14.81 1.48
C PRO A 12 -2.66 -14.54 -0.01
N LYS A 13 -2.85 -15.61 -0.79
CA LYS A 13 -2.93 -15.56 -2.24
C LYS A 13 -4.18 -16.27 -2.71
N PHE A 14 -5.03 -15.55 -3.42
CA PHE A 14 -6.20 -16.08 -4.10
C PHE A 14 -5.91 -16.17 -5.59
N LEU A 15 -5.81 -17.40 -6.08
CA LEU A 15 -5.62 -17.69 -7.50
C LEU A 15 -6.98 -17.77 -8.18
N ASP A 16 -7.17 -17.02 -9.25
CA ASP A 16 -8.38 -17.00 -10.07
C ASP A 16 -7.95 -16.91 -11.54
N GLU A 17 -8.64 -17.59 -12.44
CA GLU A 17 -8.38 -17.53 -13.88
C GLU A 17 -8.47 -16.11 -14.43
N ARG A 18 -9.25 -15.24 -13.78
CA ARG A 18 -9.38 -13.80 -14.08
C ARG A 18 -8.29 -12.95 -13.46
N GLY A 19 -7.22 -13.52 -12.91
CA GLY A 19 -6.11 -12.85 -12.24
C GLY A 19 -6.05 -13.10 -10.74
N ASN A 20 -4.91 -12.81 -10.15
CA ASN A 20 -4.58 -13.12 -8.77
C ASN A 20 -4.90 -11.93 -7.85
N LEU A 21 -5.13 -12.23 -6.57
CA LEU A 21 -5.27 -11.24 -5.50
C LEU A 21 -4.41 -11.65 -4.32
N SER A 22 -3.68 -10.69 -3.76
CA SER A 22 -3.02 -10.81 -2.46
C SER A 22 -3.34 -9.58 -1.59
N PHE A 23 -3.23 -9.73 -0.28
CA PHE A 23 -3.53 -8.64 0.65
C PHE A 23 -2.75 -8.77 1.96
N PHE A 24 -2.68 -7.66 2.68
CA PHE A 24 -2.26 -7.62 4.08
C PHE A 24 -3.03 -6.54 4.86
N GLU A 25 -3.15 -6.75 6.15
CA GLU A 25 -3.92 -5.93 7.08
C GLU A 25 -3.11 -5.56 8.30
N ASN A 26 -3.44 -4.43 8.88
CA ASN A 26 -2.87 -3.95 10.14
C ASN A 26 -2.97 -5.02 11.22
N GLU A 27 -1.85 -5.29 11.91
CA GLU A 27 -1.80 -6.16 13.09
C GLU A 27 -2.30 -7.60 12.84
N ASN A 28 -2.28 -8.02 11.57
CA ASN A 28 -2.65 -9.37 11.14
C ASN A 28 -1.49 -10.01 10.36
N GLN A 29 -1.34 -9.73 9.06
CA GLN A 29 -0.18 -10.20 8.28
C GLN A 29 1.07 -9.41 8.61
N ILE A 30 0.94 -8.10 8.88
CA ILE A 30 2.05 -7.24 9.33
C ILE A 30 1.86 -6.85 10.80
N PRO A 31 2.94 -6.67 11.60
CA PRO A 31 2.82 -6.48 13.04
C PRO A 31 2.54 -5.04 13.50
N PHE A 32 2.19 -4.13 12.58
CA PHE A 32 1.96 -2.73 12.88
C PHE A 32 0.73 -2.18 12.15
N SER A 33 0.21 -1.04 12.63
CA SER A 33 -0.79 -0.24 11.93
C SER A 33 -0.15 0.64 10.86
N ILE A 34 -0.68 0.61 9.64
CA ILE A 34 -0.21 1.43 8.52
C ILE A 34 -0.55 2.89 8.79
N ARG A 35 0.43 3.78 8.63
CA ARG A 35 0.26 5.24 8.65
C ARG A 35 0.60 5.90 7.33
N ARG A 36 1.52 5.28 6.59
CA ARG A 36 1.97 5.76 5.28
C ARG A 36 2.15 4.59 4.34
N VAL A 37 1.80 4.80 3.07
CA VAL A 37 2.08 3.88 1.97
C VAL A 37 2.80 4.67 0.88
N HIS A 38 3.91 4.15 0.39
CA HIS A 38 4.56 4.72 -0.78
C HIS A 38 5.02 3.61 -1.71
N TRP A 39 5.15 3.93 -2.99
CA TRP A 39 5.63 2.98 -3.97
C TRP A 39 6.66 3.61 -4.89
N ILE A 40 7.62 2.78 -5.25
CA ILE A 40 8.74 3.11 -6.12
C ILE A 40 8.51 2.42 -7.44
N TYR A 41 8.59 3.17 -8.53
CA TYR A 41 8.35 2.71 -9.90
C TYR A 41 9.26 3.43 -10.88
N ASP A 42 9.31 2.97 -12.14
CA ASP A 42 10.13 3.53 -13.21
C ASP A 42 11.62 3.62 -12.84
N VAL A 43 12.11 2.70 -12.01
CA VAL A 43 13.52 2.64 -11.67
C VAL A 43 14.29 2.00 -12.82
N PRO A 44 15.33 2.66 -13.36
CA PRO A 44 16.19 2.06 -14.37
C PRO A 44 16.85 0.78 -13.84
N GLY A 45 16.98 -0.23 -14.71
CA GLY A 45 17.60 -1.50 -14.33
C GLY A 45 19.01 -1.34 -13.77
N GLY A 46 19.30 -2.01 -12.65
CA GLY A 46 20.58 -1.96 -11.96
C GLY A 46 20.78 -0.75 -11.04
N GLU A 47 19.84 0.18 -10.97
CA GLU A 47 19.91 1.31 -10.04
C GLU A 47 19.48 0.89 -8.63
N ASN A 48 19.99 1.63 -7.63
CA ASN A 48 19.74 1.41 -6.22
C ASN A 48 18.94 2.55 -5.60
N ARG A 49 18.05 2.22 -4.68
CA ARG A 49 17.22 3.16 -3.93
C ARG A 49 17.36 2.95 -2.44
N GLY A 50 17.26 4.02 -1.67
CA GLY A 50 17.26 3.98 -0.23
C GLY A 50 18.63 4.27 0.35
N GLY A 51 19.12 3.41 1.25
CA GLY A 51 20.22 3.76 2.13
C GLY A 51 19.71 4.66 3.24
N VAL A 52 18.81 4.11 4.08
CA VAL A 52 18.19 4.80 5.20
C VAL A 52 17.94 3.83 6.36
N VAL A 53 18.06 4.33 7.57
CA VAL A 53 17.45 3.73 8.75
C VAL A 53 16.39 4.68 9.29
N TYR A 54 15.24 4.15 9.61
CA TYR A 54 14.25 4.84 10.43
C TYR A 54 14.43 4.39 11.88
N MET A 55 14.54 5.36 12.79
CA MET A 55 14.81 5.05 14.19
C MET A 55 13.58 4.48 14.91
N THR A 56 12.39 4.88 14.50
CA THR A 56 11.12 4.50 15.12
C THR A 56 10.14 3.83 14.14
N SER A 57 10.21 4.13 12.84
CA SER A 57 9.30 3.56 11.85
C SER A 57 9.68 2.14 11.48
N GLU A 58 8.69 1.26 11.50
CA GLU A 58 8.74 -0.11 10.96
C GLU A 58 8.26 -0.08 9.51
N GLU A 59 8.79 -0.95 8.66
CA GLU A 59 8.41 -1.01 7.25
C GLU A 59 8.07 -2.45 6.83
N PHE A 60 7.14 -2.57 5.90
CA PHE A 60 6.88 -3.80 5.15
C PHE A 60 7.04 -3.52 3.66
N ILE A 61 7.95 -4.23 3.00
CA ILE A 61 8.33 -4.03 1.60
C ILE A 61 7.92 -5.25 0.77
N ILE A 62 7.28 -5.01 -0.37
CA ILE A 62 6.84 -6.05 -1.29
C ILE A 62 7.09 -5.67 -2.76
N ALA A 63 7.47 -6.65 -3.58
CA ALA A 63 7.53 -6.52 -5.04
C ALA A 63 6.16 -6.85 -5.63
N MET A 64 5.37 -5.84 -5.99
CA MET A 64 4.06 -6.07 -6.64
C MET A 64 4.22 -6.42 -8.11
N SER A 65 5.29 -5.97 -8.76
CA SER A 65 5.69 -6.33 -10.11
C SER A 65 7.21 -6.40 -10.20
N GLY A 66 7.73 -7.25 -11.07
CA GLY A 66 9.17 -7.43 -11.26
C GLY A 66 9.87 -8.00 -10.04
N SER A 67 11.12 -7.60 -9.84
CA SER A 67 11.96 -8.09 -8.75
C SER A 67 13.00 -7.05 -8.34
N PHE A 68 13.46 -7.16 -7.10
CA PHE A 68 14.58 -6.40 -6.54
C PHE A 68 15.14 -7.10 -5.31
N THR A 69 16.29 -6.66 -4.86
CA THR A 69 16.93 -7.12 -3.62
C THR A 69 16.77 -6.08 -2.53
N VAL A 70 16.31 -6.49 -1.35
CA VAL A 70 16.32 -5.63 -0.16
C VAL A 70 17.57 -5.97 0.65
N TYR A 71 18.50 -5.01 0.70
CA TYR A 71 19.66 -5.06 1.58
C TYR A 71 19.27 -4.50 2.94
N VAL A 72 19.58 -5.23 4.01
CA VAL A 72 19.32 -4.83 5.40
C VAL A 72 20.59 -5.04 6.22
N SER A 73 20.86 -4.12 7.17
CA SER A 73 22.00 -4.28 8.11
C SER A 73 21.63 -3.73 9.50
N ASP A 74 22.12 -4.40 10.54
CA ASP A 74 22.09 -3.89 11.92
C ASP A 74 23.41 -3.19 12.33
N GLY A 75 24.34 -3.07 11.37
CA GLY A 75 25.66 -2.50 11.58
C GLY A 75 26.76 -3.56 11.77
N GLU A 76 26.40 -4.79 12.15
CA GLU A 76 27.31 -5.94 12.30
C GLU A 76 26.98 -7.05 11.31
N ARG A 77 25.69 -7.36 11.15
CA ARG A 77 25.19 -8.40 10.25
C ARG A 77 24.49 -7.76 9.05
N GLU A 78 24.49 -8.51 7.97
CA GLU A 78 23.86 -8.09 6.72
C GLU A 78 22.94 -9.19 6.19
N TRP A 79 21.81 -8.78 5.60
CA TRP A 79 20.88 -9.65 4.93
C TRP A 79 20.63 -9.12 3.52
N ARG A 80 20.58 -10.03 2.54
CA ARG A 80 20.15 -9.75 1.17
C ARG A 80 18.96 -10.62 0.86
N ILE A 81 17.80 -9.97 0.71
CA ILE A 81 16.52 -10.63 0.54
C ILE A 81 15.98 -10.29 -0.84
N SER A 82 15.95 -11.29 -1.73
CA SER A 82 15.39 -11.11 -3.07
C SER A 82 13.88 -11.24 -3.02
N LEU A 83 13.18 -10.18 -3.45
CA LEU A 83 11.73 -10.14 -3.60
C LEU A 83 11.39 -10.23 -5.10
N ASN A 84 10.79 -11.34 -5.50
CA ASN A 84 10.41 -11.64 -6.88
C ASN A 84 9.03 -12.32 -6.98
N ARG A 85 8.24 -12.23 -5.94
CA ARG A 85 6.89 -12.80 -5.86
C ARG A 85 5.95 -11.81 -5.22
N SER A 86 4.83 -11.55 -5.88
CA SER A 86 3.84 -10.57 -5.43
C SER A 86 3.08 -10.96 -4.16
N TYR A 87 3.33 -12.12 -3.58
CA TYR A 87 2.74 -12.59 -2.32
C TYR A 87 3.78 -12.84 -1.22
N MET A 88 5.00 -12.32 -1.39
CA MET A 88 6.06 -12.39 -0.38
C MET A 88 6.65 -11.01 -0.17
N GLY A 89 6.70 -10.55 1.07
CA GLY A 89 7.33 -9.30 1.44
C GLY A 89 8.32 -9.48 2.59
N VAL A 90 9.05 -8.43 2.90
CA VAL A 90 9.95 -8.37 4.04
C VAL A 90 9.49 -7.32 5.03
N TYR A 91 9.30 -7.72 6.27
CA TYR A 91 9.12 -6.83 7.41
C TYR A 91 10.50 -6.41 7.95
N ILE A 92 10.67 -5.11 8.14
CA ILE A 92 11.90 -4.50 8.65
C ILE A 92 11.55 -3.74 9.93
N PRO A 93 12.02 -4.21 11.10
CA PRO A 93 11.88 -3.48 12.35
C PRO A 93 12.59 -2.13 12.30
N ALA A 94 12.13 -1.17 13.11
CA ALA A 94 12.80 0.10 13.31
C ALA A 94 14.27 -0.10 13.77
N GLY A 95 15.14 0.80 13.31
CA GLY A 95 16.56 0.79 13.67
C GLY A 95 17.44 -0.13 12.85
N LEU A 96 16.95 -0.72 11.76
CA LEU A 96 17.74 -1.43 10.78
C LEU A 96 17.96 -0.55 9.54
N TRP A 97 19.20 -0.51 9.07
CA TRP A 97 19.55 0.11 7.79
C TRP A 97 18.96 -0.70 6.65
N ARG A 98 18.36 -0.05 5.67
CA ARG A 98 17.87 -0.75 4.47
C ARG A 98 18.17 0.04 3.19
N ALA A 99 18.42 -0.70 2.11
CA ALA A 99 18.47 -0.22 0.73
C ALA A 99 17.72 -1.21 -0.17
N ILE A 100 17.26 -0.74 -1.32
CA ILE A 100 16.63 -1.58 -2.34
C ILE A 100 17.51 -1.52 -3.58
N GLU A 101 17.97 -2.66 -4.04
CA GLU A 101 19.00 -2.83 -5.05
C GLU A 101 18.53 -3.75 -6.18
N ASP A 102 19.22 -3.75 -7.29
CA ASP A 102 19.04 -4.70 -8.39
C ASP A 102 17.60 -4.72 -8.95
N PHE A 103 16.99 -3.55 -9.14
CA PHE A 103 15.66 -3.46 -9.73
C PHE A 103 15.62 -4.08 -11.12
N SER A 104 14.67 -5.00 -11.34
CA SER A 104 14.35 -5.44 -12.70
C SER A 104 13.53 -4.36 -13.43
N THR A 105 13.49 -4.44 -14.76
CA THR A 105 12.66 -3.54 -15.57
C THR A 105 11.19 -3.66 -15.17
N ASN A 106 10.49 -2.52 -15.12
CA ASN A 106 9.06 -2.42 -14.75
C ASN A 106 8.72 -2.97 -13.35
N SER A 107 9.68 -3.01 -12.45
CA SER A 107 9.39 -3.39 -11.07
C SER A 107 8.69 -2.27 -10.31
N VAL A 108 7.78 -2.68 -9.43
CA VAL A 108 7.07 -1.81 -8.50
C VAL A 108 7.30 -2.32 -7.08
N ALA A 109 7.99 -1.49 -6.27
CA ALA A 109 8.17 -1.75 -4.85
C ALA A 109 7.14 -0.97 -4.05
N VAL A 110 6.29 -1.63 -3.28
CA VAL A 110 5.36 -0.97 -2.35
C VAL A 110 5.87 -1.14 -0.94
N ILE A 111 5.88 -0.04 -0.20
CA ILE A 111 6.33 0.06 1.17
C ILE A 111 5.19 0.59 2.04
N ALA A 112 4.75 -0.19 3.01
CA ALA A 112 3.89 0.26 4.10
C ALA A 112 4.75 0.63 5.30
N ALA A 113 4.47 1.74 5.97
CA ALA A 113 5.22 2.24 7.11
C ALA A 113 4.31 2.50 8.32
N SER A 114 4.84 2.27 9.51
CA SER A 114 4.11 2.39 10.78
C SER A 114 3.95 3.82 11.28
N THR A 115 4.64 4.79 10.66
CA THR A 115 4.59 6.21 11.03
C THR A 115 4.35 7.09 9.80
N HIS A 116 3.86 8.30 10.02
CA HIS A 116 3.93 9.38 9.04
C HIS A 116 5.39 9.69 8.72
N TYR A 117 5.62 10.37 7.60
CA TYR A 117 6.98 10.75 7.23
C TYR A 117 7.52 11.84 8.15
N ASP A 118 8.60 11.52 8.85
CA ASP A 118 9.37 12.47 9.65
C ASP A 118 10.84 12.44 9.20
N PRO A 119 11.35 13.51 8.60
CA PRO A 119 12.77 13.59 8.23
C PRO A 119 13.72 13.40 9.40
N SER A 120 13.31 13.77 10.62
CA SER A 120 14.12 13.64 11.84
C SER A 120 14.26 12.20 12.33
N ASP A 121 13.33 11.30 11.91
CA ASP A 121 13.39 9.86 12.19
C ASP A 121 14.38 9.12 11.25
N ALA A 122 14.88 9.79 10.20
CA ALA A 122 15.64 9.14 9.14
C ALA A 122 17.15 9.48 9.19
N ILE A 123 18.00 8.47 9.36
CA ILE A 123 19.45 8.59 9.14
C ILE A 123 19.79 8.05 7.75
N ARG A 124 20.42 8.88 6.91
CA ARG A 124 20.70 8.58 5.50
C ARG A 124 22.19 8.38 5.19
N SER A 125 23.05 8.46 6.21
CA SER A 125 24.48 8.20 6.12
C SER A 125 24.81 6.92 6.86
N MET A 126 25.52 5.99 6.20
CA MET A 126 26.00 4.76 6.83
C MET A 126 26.96 5.06 7.99
N GLU A 127 27.74 6.14 7.90
CA GLU A 127 28.65 6.55 8.99
C GLU A 127 27.86 7.04 10.21
N GLU A 128 26.81 7.83 10.00
CA GLU A 128 25.91 8.27 11.08
C GLU A 128 25.18 7.08 11.70
N PHE A 129 24.70 6.14 10.86
CA PHE A 129 24.05 4.92 11.34
C PHE A 129 24.99 4.11 12.24
N LYS A 130 26.24 3.89 11.83
CA LYS A 130 27.22 3.19 12.66
C LYS A 130 27.50 3.90 13.98
N ARG A 131 27.58 5.23 13.98
CA ARG A 131 27.72 6.02 15.21
C ARG A 131 26.47 5.91 16.10
N TRP A 132 25.30 5.98 15.50
CA TRP A 132 24.03 5.85 16.20
C TRP A 132 23.88 4.47 16.84
N THR A 133 24.21 3.37 16.14
CA THR A 133 24.17 2.02 16.70
C THR A 133 25.12 1.88 17.89
N LEU A 134 26.34 2.36 17.79
CA LEU A 134 27.32 2.34 18.92
C LEU A 134 26.83 3.12 20.13
N SER A 135 26.17 4.28 19.95
CA SER A 135 25.63 5.09 21.05
C SER A 135 24.40 4.48 21.70
N ASN A 136 23.64 3.62 20.99
CA ASN A 136 22.43 2.98 21.49
C ASN A 136 22.64 1.53 22.02
N ILE A 137 23.86 1.03 21.96
CA ILE A 137 24.25 -0.23 22.64
C ILE A 137 24.23 -0.08 24.17
N ASN A 138 24.18 1.15 24.70
CA ASN A 138 24.12 1.43 26.13
C ASN A 138 22.71 1.20 26.71
N PRO A 139 22.48 0.26 27.66
CA PRO A 139 21.15 -0.31 27.99
C PRO A 139 20.23 0.64 28.80
N ASN A 140 20.59 1.91 29.03
CA ASN A 140 19.87 2.81 29.94
C ASN A 140 19.01 3.91 29.29
N LYS A 141 18.76 3.87 27.98
CA LYS A 141 17.76 4.74 27.37
C LYS A 141 16.51 3.93 27.00
N GLN A 142 15.55 3.93 27.92
CA GLN A 142 14.17 3.51 27.61
C GLN A 142 13.61 4.46 26.55
N LEU A 143 13.27 3.90 25.40
CA LEU A 143 12.43 4.57 24.40
C LEU A 143 11.01 4.70 25.00
N GLU A 144 10.64 5.91 25.37
CA GLU A 144 9.25 6.21 25.70
C GLU A 144 8.40 5.93 24.45
N LYS A 145 7.53 4.94 24.54
CA LYS A 145 6.50 4.68 23.54
C LYS A 145 5.50 5.82 23.62
N HIS A 146 5.54 6.74 22.68
CA HIS A 146 4.43 7.67 22.45
C HIS A 146 3.25 6.86 21.90
N GLN A 147 2.39 6.43 22.82
CA GLN A 147 1.04 6.00 22.50
C GLN A 147 0.16 7.24 22.44
N ASN A 148 0.00 7.80 21.27
CA ASN A 148 -1.10 8.71 21.01
C ASN A 148 -2.18 7.96 20.23
N HIS A 149 -3.04 7.28 20.98
CA HIS A 149 -4.34 6.85 20.48
C HIS A 149 -5.33 8.00 20.70
N SER A 150 -5.60 8.76 19.67
CA SER A 150 -6.87 9.48 19.56
C SER A 150 -7.74 8.68 18.58
N GLU A 151 -8.54 7.79 19.11
CA GLU A 151 -9.67 7.25 18.36
C GLU A 151 -10.68 8.39 18.19
N SER A 152 -10.76 8.91 16.98
CA SER A 152 -11.88 9.76 16.60
C SER A 152 -13.10 8.86 16.36
N ASN A 153 -13.92 8.72 17.40
CA ASN A 153 -15.27 8.19 17.25
C ASN A 153 -16.10 9.19 16.45
N THR A 154 -16.04 9.06 15.14
CA THR A 154 -17.01 9.76 14.26
C THR A 154 -18.27 8.91 14.24
N SER A 155 -19.33 9.40 14.84
CA SER A 155 -20.68 8.83 14.71
C SER A 155 -21.04 8.77 13.24
N LEU A 156 -21.22 7.54 12.74
CA LEU A 156 -21.67 7.24 11.37
C LEU A 156 -23.12 7.76 11.19
N THR A 157 -23.24 9.00 10.78
CA THR A 157 -24.45 9.42 10.06
C THR A 157 -24.39 8.76 8.70
N SER A 158 -25.43 8.04 8.30
CA SER A 158 -25.53 7.36 7.01
C SER A 158 -25.58 8.41 5.87
N GLN A 159 -24.42 8.94 5.51
CA GLN A 159 -24.30 9.86 4.40
C GLN A 159 -24.43 9.08 3.10
N ARG A 160 -25.42 9.46 2.27
CA ARG A 160 -25.61 8.86 0.95
C ARG A 160 -24.69 9.51 -0.06
N TYR A 161 -23.66 8.80 -0.48
CA TYR A 161 -22.77 9.24 -1.54
C TYR A 161 -23.30 8.89 -2.93
N THR A 162 -22.83 9.60 -3.95
CA THR A 162 -23.11 9.42 -5.37
C THR A 162 -21.80 9.19 -6.13
N VAL A 163 -21.87 8.81 -7.41
CA VAL A 163 -20.67 8.70 -8.26
C VAL A 163 -19.93 10.03 -8.42
N TYR A 164 -20.57 11.17 -8.12
CA TYR A 164 -19.93 12.50 -8.19
C TYR A 164 -19.11 12.85 -6.94
N ASP A 165 -19.30 12.12 -5.85
CA ASP A 165 -18.48 12.21 -4.64
C ASP A 165 -17.19 11.36 -4.77
N CYS A 166 -17.06 10.59 -5.85
CA CYS A 166 -15.89 9.83 -6.23
C CYS A 166 -15.07 10.58 -7.27
N GLY A 167 -13.75 10.52 -7.19
CA GLY A 167 -12.91 11.24 -8.15
C GLY A 167 -11.44 10.90 -8.08
N ILE A 168 -10.72 11.30 -9.13
CA ILE A 168 -9.26 11.18 -9.20
C ILE A 168 -8.62 12.21 -8.28
N ILE A 169 -7.65 11.75 -7.51
CA ILE A 169 -6.76 12.56 -6.68
C ILE A 169 -5.34 12.42 -7.24
N GLU A 170 -4.68 13.55 -7.46
CA GLU A 170 -3.24 13.59 -7.76
C GLU A 170 -2.48 13.34 -6.45
N LEU A 171 -1.56 12.40 -6.50
CA LEU A 171 -0.74 12.01 -5.37
C LEU A 171 0.63 12.70 -5.44
N ASP A 172 1.23 12.96 -4.29
CA ASP A 172 2.58 13.50 -4.23
C ASP A 172 3.55 12.59 -4.98
N ARG A 173 4.28 13.20 -5.92
CA ARG A 173 5.25 12.51 -6.77
C ARG A 173 6.64 13.11 -6.60
N HIS A 174 7.58 12.29 -6.19
CA HIS A 174 9.00 12.65 -6.13
C HIS A 174 9.72 12.00 -7.31
N HIS A 175 9.97 12.82 -8.35
CA HIS A 175 10.64 12.38 -9.57
C HIS A 175 12.16 12.41 -9.46
N SER A 176 12.83 11.38 -9.98
CA SER A 176 14.27 11.32 -10.13
C SER A 176 14.65 10.62 -11.43
N GLN A 177 15.32 11.32 -12.34
CA GLN A 177 15.74 10.78 -13.64
C GLN A 177 16.58 9.50 -13.54
N ARG A 178 17.39 9.35 -12.47
CA ARG A 178 18.28 8.20 -12.29
C ARG A 178 17.73 7.13 -11.37
N LYS A 179 16.81 7.49 -10.49
CA LYS A 179 16.35 6.58 -9.41
C LYS A 179 14.87 6.21 -9.51
N GLY A 180 14.21 6.59 -10.62
CA GLY A 180 12.77 6.41 -10.78
C GLY A 180 11.94 7.34 -9.89
N ASP A 181 10.69 7.04 -9.72
CA ASP A 181 9.70 7.86 -9.04
C ASP A 181 9.22 7.24 -7.74
N ILE A 182 8.74 8.09 -6.84
CA ILE A 182 8.02 7.69 -5.63
C ILE A 182 6.69 8.43 -5.61
N SER A 183 5.60 7.72 -5.38
CA SER A 183 4.32 8.31 -4.98
C SER A 183 3.99 7.93 -3.55
N VAL A 184 3.30 8.82 -2.83
CA VAL A 184 3.07 8.69 -1.39
C VAL A 184 1.60 8.91 -1.06
N VAL A 185 1.09 8.13 -0.12
CA VAL A 185 -0.20 8.32 0.54
C VAL A 185 0.02 8.29 2.05
N GLU A 186 -0.47 9.32 2.73
CA GLU A 186 -0.47 9.43 4.18
C GLU A 186 -1.90 9.44 4.72
N ASN A 187 -2.13 8.69 5.79
CA ASN A 187 -3.43 8.60 6.45
C ASN A 187 -3.88 9.97 6.96
N GLY A 188 -5.14 10.33 6.70
CA GLY A 188 -5.71 11.59 7.15
C GLY A 188 -5.24 12.85 6.42
N GLU A 189 -4.23 12.74 5.55
CA GLU A 189 -3.68 13.83 4.75
C GLU A 189 -4.01 13.66 3.26
N THR A 190 -3.44 12.63 2.62
CA THR A 190 -3.69 12.34 1.20
C THR A 190 -5.03 11.64 1.00
N VAL A 191 -5.41 10.75 1.92
CA VAL A 191 -6.72 10.06 1.94
C VAL A 191 -7.47 10.42 3.21
N PRO A 192 -8.82 10.57 3.15
CA PRO A 192 -9.63 11.00 4.29
C PRO A 192 -9.90 9.87 5.30
N PHE A 193 -9.12 8.80 5.28
CA PHE A 193 -9.29 7.63 6.12
C PHE A 193 -7.94 7.01 6.53
N ASP A 194 -7.95 6.23 7.58
CA ASP A 194 -6.83 5.37 7.95
C ASP A 194 -6.81 4.11 7.08
N VAL A 195 -5.67 3.82 6.45
CA VAL A 195 -5.47 2.59 5.70
C VAL A 195 -5.34 1.42 6.67
N LYS A 196 -6.32 0.52 6.67
CA LYS A 196 -6.32 -0.69 7.52
C LYS A 196 -5.98 -1.95 6.75
N ARG A 197 -6.16 -1.94 5.42
CA ARG A 197 -5.85 -3.05 4.53
C ARG A 197 -5.30 -2.53 3.22
N ILE A 198 -4.30 -3.24 2.69
CA ILE A 198 -3.80 -3.10 1.33
C ILE A 198 -4.06 -4.40 0.60
N TYR A 199 -4.69 -4.34 -0.57
CA TYR A 199 -4.80 -5.48 -1.45
C TYR A 199 -4.50 -5.07 -2.89
N TYR A 200 -4.17 -6.03 -3.72
CA TYR A 200 -3.81 -5.75 -5.11
C TYR A 200 -4.18 -6.91 -6.01
N LEU A 201 -4.57 -6.54 -7.23
CA LEU A 201 -4.84 -7.46 -8.32
C LEU A 201 -3.64 -7.44 -9.27
N TYR A 202 -3.20 -8.61 -9.68
CA TYR A 202 -2.07 -8.80 -10.58
C TYR A 202 -2.28 -10.02 -11.46
N ASP A 203 -1.51 -10.11 -12.55
CA ASP A 203 -1.66 -11.19 -13.55
C ASP A 203 -3.10 -11.29 -14.08
N VAL A 204 -3.79 -10.16 -14.24
CA VAL A 204 -5.14 -10.14 -14.82
C VAL A 204 -5.00 -10.30 -16.34
N PRO A 205 -5.58 -11.36 -16.95
CA PRO A 205 -5.56 -11.53 -18.40
C PRO A 205 -6.31 -10.42 -19.11
N GLY A 206 -5.86 -10.07 -20.31
CA GLY A 206 -6.57 -9.10 -21.14
C GLY A 206 -7.99 -9.58 -21.48
N GLY A 207 -8.98 -8.70 -21.37
CA GLY A 207 -10.38 -8.99 -21.61
C GLY A 207 -11.14 -9.53 -20.39
N GLU A 208 -10.47 -9.80 -19.28
CA GLU A 208 -11.12 -10.18 -18.02
C GLU A 208 -11.60 -8.97 -17.23
N SER A 209 -12.75 -9.14 -16.57
CA SER A 209 -13.35 -8.16 -15.66
C SER A 209 -13.13 -8.55 -14.20
N ARG A 210 -12.90 -7.58 -13.33
CA ARG A 210 -12.77 -7.77 -11.88
C ARG A 210 -13.70 -6.83 -11.12
N GLY A 211 -13.82 -7.04 -9.81
CA GLY A 211 -14.73 -6.26 -8.99
C GLY A 211 -16.13 -6.85 -9.04
N SER A 212 -17.10 -6.16 -9.67
CA SER A 212 -18.52 -6.53 -9.74
C SER A 212 -19.13 -6.77 -8.36
N HIS A 213 -18.97 -5.78 -7.47
CA HIS A 213 -19.58 -5.75 -6.14
C HIS A 213 -19.66 -4.32 -5.60
N GLY A 214 -20.48 -4.12 -4.61
CA GLY A 214 -20.55 -2.88 -3.84
C GLY A 214 -20.07 -3.07 -2.42
N HIS A 215 -19.76 -1.95 -1.75
CA HIS A 215 -19.45 -1.90 -0.32
C HIS A 215 -20.42 -0.96 0.38
N LYS A 216 -20.83 -1.33 1.60
CA LYS A 216 -21.76 -0.54 2.40
C LYS A 216 -21.04 0.59 3.14
N GLN A 217 -19.83 0.33 3.66
CA GLN A 217 -19.08 1.27 4.52
C GLN A 217 -17.66 1.55 4.02
N LEU A 218 -17.03 0.62 3.29
CA LEU A 218 -15.64 0.72 2.89
C LEU A 218 -15.38 1.89 1.96
N GLU A 219 -14.44 2.77 2.33
CA GLU A 219 -13.79 3.73 1.44
C GLU A 219 -12.51 3.13 0.86
N GLN A 220 -12.18 3.51 -0.38
CA GLN A 220 -11.01 2.97 -1.07
C GLN A 220 -10.31 4.03 -1.90
N MET A 221 -8.99 3.91 -1.96
CA MET A 221 -8.16 4.55 -2.98
C MET A 221 -7.64 3.48 -3.93
N ILE A 222 -8.00 3.56 -5.21
CA ILE A 222 -7.63 2.59 -6.26
C ILE A 222 -6.61 3.24 -7.19
N ILE A 223 -5.47 2.57 -7.42
CA ILE A 223 -4.33 3.11 -8.16
C ILE A 223 -3.86 2.08 -9.20
N ALA A 224 -3.56 2.52 -10.43
CA ALA A 224 -2.80 1.73 -11.38
C ALA A 224 -1.30 1.86 -11.05
N ALA A 225 -0.80 1.02 -10.14
CA ALA A 225 0.60 1.03 -9.74
C ALA A 225 1.55 0.62 -10.88
N SER A 226 1.04 -0.15 -11.84
CA SER A 226 1.66 -0.47 -13.14
C SER A 226 0.56 -0.69 -14.18
N GLY A 227 0.83 -0.37 -15.44
CA GLY A 227 -0.10 -0.54 -16.54
C GLY A 227 -1.31 0.36 -16.49
N ALA A 228 -2.46 -0.13 -16.97
CA ALA A 228 -3.70 0.62 -17.07
C ALA A 228 -4.91 -0.30 -16.97
N PHE A 229 -6.04 0.26 -16.50
CA PHE A 229 -7.37 -0.37 -16.52
C PHE A 229 -8.45 0.70 -16.38
N THR A 230 -9.69 0.33 -16.68
CA THR A 230 -10.86 1.20 -16.49
C THR A 230 -11.65 0.76 -15.24
N ILE A 231 -12.30 1.71 -14.59
CA ILE A 231 -13.21 1.47 -13.47
C ILE A 231 -14.54 2.15 -13.77
N THR A 232 -15.61 1.38 -13.80
CA THR A 232 -16.97 1.93 -13.86
C THR A 232 -17.57 1.87 -12.46
N LEU A 233 -17.96 3.04 -11.95
CA LEU A 233 -18.73 3.21 -10.72
C LEU A 233 -20.19 3.44 -11.04
N ASP A 234 -21.09 2.85 -10.23
CA ASP A 234 -22.52 2.96 -10.35
C ASP A 234 -23.15 3.17 -8.95
N ASP A 235 -23.96 4.21 -8.77
CA ASP A 235 -24.65 4.50 -7.52
C ASP A 235 -26.13 4.06 -7.53
N GLY A 236 -26.54 3.30 -8.56
CA GLY A 236 -27.90 2.85 -8.79
C GLY A 236 -28.77 3.86 -9.54
N LYS A 237 -28.26 5.05 -9.85
CA LYS A 237 -28.92 6.10 -10.63
C LYS A 237 -28.06 6.62 -11.77
N ALA A 238 -26.77 6.75 -11.54
CA ALA A 238 -25.79 7.27 -12.48
C ALA A 238 -24.55 6.37 -12.51
N LYS A 239 -23.85 6.40 -13.65
CA LYS A 239 -22.57 5.69 -13.84
C LYS A 239 -21.50 6.68 -14.26
N ARG A 240 -20.29 6.44 -13.79
CA ARG A 240 -19.08 7.14 -14.25
C ARG A 240 -17.97 6.14 -14.48
N THR A 241 -17.23 6.32 -15.58
CA THR A 241 -16.07 5.50 -15.91
C THR A 241 -14.80 6.34 -15.81
N PHE A 242 -13.76 5.76 -15.23
CA PHE A 242 -12.46 6.36 -15.04
C PHE A 242 -11.41 5.44 -15.64
N THR A 243 -10.42 6.00 -16.34
CA THR A 243 -9.24 5.28 -16.80
C THR A 243 -8.08 5.61 -15.87
N LEU A 244 -7.53 4.59 -15.22
CA LEU A 244 -6.33 4.71 -14.40
C LEU A 244 -5.14 4.16 -15.18
N ASN A 245 -4.14 5.02 -15.42
CA ASN A 245 -2.93 4.69 -16.16
C ASN A 245 -1.69 5.46 -15.67
N ARG A 246 -1.77 6.02 -14.47
CA ARG A 246 -0.72 6.80 -13.84
C ARG A 246 -0.50 6.34 -12.40
N PRO A 247 0.73 5.93 -12.02
CA PRO A 247 1.00 5.50 -10.65
C PRO A 247 0.89 6.62 -9.59
N TYR A 248 0.81 7.88 -10.01
CA TYR A 248 0.62 9.04 -9.13
C TYR A 248 -0.80 9.60 -9.17
N GLN A 249 -1.75 8.82 -9.65
CA GLN A 249 -3.19 9.15 -9.63
C GLN A 249 -3.95 8.03 -8.92
N GLY A 250 -4.81 8.38 -7.98
CA GLY A 250 -5.68 7.45 -7.29
C GLY A 250 -7.15 7.84 -7.45
N LEU A 251 -8.02 6.87 -7.67
CA LEU A 251 -9.47 7.05 -7.62
C LEU A 251 -9.97 6.84 -6.20
N LEU A 252 -10.46 7.90 -5.56
CA LEU A 252 -11.16 7.80 -4.28
C LEU A 252 -12.59 7.31 -4.55
N VAL A 253 -12.94 6.16 -3.96
CA VAL A 253 -14.27 5.54 -4.06
C VAL A 253 -14.94 5.59 -2.71
N LYS A 254 -16.09 6.26 -2.66
CA LYS A 254 -16.95 6.37 -1.47
C LYS A 254 -17.81 5.12 -1.27
N PRO A 255 -18.31 4.86 -0.04
CA PRO A 255 -19.25 3.77 0.23
C PRO A 255 -20.51 3.84 -0.65
N GLY A 256 -21.15 2.70 -0.82
CA GLY A 256 -22.41 2.61 -1.56
C GLY A 256 -22.23 2.68 -3.08
N MET A 257 -21.04 2.43 -3.60
CA MET A 257 -20.78 2.32 -5.04
C MET A 257 -20.65 0.86 -5.45
N TRP A 258 -21.36 0.47 -6.52
CA TRP A 258 -21.02 -0.72 -7.29
C TRP A 258 -19.86 -0.39 -8.20
N ARG A 259 -18.88 -1.29 -8.29
CA ARG A 259 -17.72 -1.07 -9.15
C ARG A 259 -17.39 -2.30 -9.99
N THR A 260 -16.99 -2.04 -11.23
CA THR A 260 -16.44 -3.02 -12.16
C THR A 260 -15.12 -2.49 -12.71
N LEU A 261 -14.12 -3.35 -12.80
CA LEU A 261 -12.81 -3.05 -13.34
C LEU A 261 -12.62 -3.86 -14.62
N ASP A 262 -12.26 -3.18 -15.71
CA ASP A 262 -12.19 -3.74 -17.04
C ASP A 262 -10.93 -3.24 -17.77
N ASP A 263 -10.70 -3.74 -18.98
CA ASP A 263 -9.66 -3.26 -19.91
C ASP A 263 -8.24 -3.28 -19.32
N PHE A 264 -7.92 -4.30 -18.55
CA PHE A 264 -6.58 -4.44 -17.97
C PHE A 264 -5.52 -4.60 -19.07
N SER A 265 -4.52 -3.71 -19.04
CA SER A 265 -3.33 -3.89 -19.89
C SER A 265 -2.46 -5.03 -19.36
N SER A 266 -1.66 -5.64 -20.24
CA SER A 266 -0.74 -6.70 -19.83
C SER A 266 0.23 -6.22 -18.74
N GLY A 267 0.41 -7.02 -17.69
CA GLY A 267 1.28 -6.72 -16.56
C GLY A 267 0.80 -5.58 -15.67
N SER A 268 -0.47 -5.19 -15.79
CA SER A 268 -1.05 -4.18 -14.90
C SER A 268 -1.16 -4.68 -13.45
N VAL A 269 -0.98 -3.76 -12.52
CA VAL A 269 -1.16 -3.96 -11.09
C VAL A 269 -2.16 -2.93 -10.57
N CYS A 270 -3.30 -3.42 -10.08
CA CYS A 270 -4.30 -2.61 -9.41
C CYS A 270 -4.03 -2.65 -7.89
N LEU A 271 -3.49 -1.57 -7.35
CA LEU A 271 -3.26 -1.38 -5.92
C LEU A 271 -4.48 -0.72 -5.29
N VAL A 272 -4.96 -1.25 -4.18
CA VAL A 272 -6.09 -0.69 -3.43
C VAL A 272 -5.73 -0.50 -1.96
N LEU A 273 -5.88 0.74 -1.50
CA LEU A 273 -5.78 1.12 -0.10
C LEU A 273 -7.20 1.22 0.47
N ALA A 274 -7.50 0.52 1.55
CA ALA A 274 -8.83 0.31 2.07
C ALA A 274 -8.96 0.79 3.53
N SER A 275 -10.05 1.49 3.85
CA SER A 275 -10.33 2.06 5.16
C SER A 275 -10.64 1.02 6.23
N GLU A 276 -11.04 -0.19 5.83
CA GLU A 276 -11.44 -1.24 6.75
C GLU A 276 -10.72 -2.57 6.45
N LYS A 277 -10.56 -3.40 7.49
CA LYS A 277 -10.16 -4.80 7.33
C LYS A 277 -11.23 -5.54 6.53
N TYR A 278 -10.90 -6.74 6.06
CA TYR A 278 -11.87 -7.55 5.32
C TYR A 278 -13.05 -7.93 6.22
N ASP A 279 -14.24 -7.57 5.77
CA ASP A 279 -15.51 -8.01 6.35
C ASP A 279 -16.48 -8.37 5.23
N GLU A 280 -16.88 -9.65 5.13
CA GLU A 280 -17.84 -10.13 4.14
C GLU A 280 -19.21 -9.46 4.29
N ALA A 281 -19.60 -9.06 5.51
CA ALA A 281 -20.87 -8.40 5.76
C ALA A 281 -20.99 -7.00 5.11
N ASP A 282 -19.84 -6.36 4.82
CA ASP A 282 -19.77 -5.09 4.09
C ASP A 282 -20.01 -5.25 2.58
N TYR A 283 -19.82 -6.46 2.03
CA TYR A 283 -19.95 -6.70 0.59
C TYR A 283 -21.41 -6.86 0.16
N ILE A 284 -21.74 -6.32 -1.01
CA ILE A 284 -22.95 -6.61 -1.78
C ILE A 284 -22.49 -7.23 -3.10
N ARG A 285 -22.72 -8.54 -3.28
CA ARG A 285 -22.17 -9.29 -4.42
C ARG A 285 -23.14 -9.42 -5.58
N GLU A 286 -24.42 -9.24 -5.35
CA GLU A 286 -25.46 -9.31 -6.38
C GLU A 286 -25.94 -7.90 -6.74
N TYR A 287 -25.99 -7.58 -8.05
CA TYR A 287 -26.36 -6.25 -8.50
C TYR A 287 -27.82 -5.89 -8.13
N ASN A 288 -28.72 -6.87 -8.14
CA ASN A 288 -30.11 -6.64 -7.74
C ASN A 288 -30.23 -6.27 -6.25
N ASP A 289 -29.42 -6.88 -5.39
CA ASP A 289 -29.36 -6.54 -3.97
C ASP A 289 -28.73 -5.17 -3.76
N PHE A 290 -27.72 -4.81 -4.57
CA PHE A 290 -27.16 -3.47 -4.58
C PHE A 290 -28.22 -2.41 -4.95
N VAL A 291 -28.99 -2.62 -5.99
CA VAL A 291 -30.06 -1.68 -6.40
C VAL A 291 -31.12 -1.53 -5.31
N LYS A 292 -31.49 -2.63 -4.64
CA LYS A 292 -32.40 -2.61 -3.50
C LYS A 292 -31.82 -1.81 -2.34
N TYR A 293 -30.59 -2.12 -1.94
CA TYR A 293 -29.88 -1.39 -0.89
C TYR A 293 -29.82 0.13 -1.17
N ARG A 294 -29.54 0.52 -2.42
CA ARG A 294 -29.50 1.94 -2.81
C ARG A 294 -30.86 2.64 -2.81
N LYS A 295 -31.97 1.89 -2.92
CA LYS A 295 -33.32 2.45 -2.82
C LYS A 295 -33.76 2.64 -1.37
N GLU A 296 -33.22 1.84 -0.44
CA GLU A 296 -33.56 1.89 0.98
C GLU A 296 -32.76 2.97 1.73
N GLN A 297 -31.68 3.51 1.15
CA GLN A 297 -30.92 4.68 1.62
C GLN A 297 -31.62 6.00 1.20
#